data_ea8361a74d0c0a78ccce9dfd376cc4ec
#
_entry.id   ea8361a74d0c0a78ccce9dfd376cc4ec
#
_cell.length_a   1.000
_cell.length_b   1.000
_cell.length_c   1.000
_cell.angle_alpha   90.00
_cell.angle_beta   90.00
_cell.angle_gamma   90.00
#
_symmetry.space_group_name_H-M   'P 1'
#
loop_
_entity.id
_entity.type
_entity.pdbx_description
1 polymer ?
#
loop_
_entity_poly.entity_id
_entity_poly.type
_entity_poly.pdbx_seq_one_letter_code
_entity_poly.pdbx_strand_id
1 'polypeptide(L)'
;YDDRDGKFKVFEINLRQGRSNFYVTSSGNNIARYVVEDKIYNKEMDLKIQKDPFYWHVIPNSVVYAFVKDKSLVKKCKDLVAQGKSASSFGYDYDLKGNFKRRLYLFLYGLNQKKKFNKYCKKY
;
A
#
# COMPACT_ATOMS: atom_id res chain seq x y z
N TYR A 1 16.46 -11.83 5.65
CA TYR A 1 16.90 -12.96 6.48
C TYR A 1 18.02 -13.69 5.76
N ASP A 2 19.09 -14.04 6.44
CA ASP A 2 20.22 -14.80 5.89
C ASP A 2 20.17 -16.21 6.49
N ASP A 3 19.83 -17.19 5.68
CA ASP A 3 19.68 -18.60 6.13
C ASP A 3 21.03 -19.23 6.57
N ARG A 4 22.15 -18.60 6.19
CA ARG A 4 23.50 -19.08 6.53
C ARG A 4 23.85 -18.89 8.00
N ASP A 5 23.30 -17.85 8.64
CA ASP A 5 23.59 -17.50 10.03
C ASP A 5 22.34 -17.21 10.88
N GLY A 6 21.15 -17.35 10.29
CA GLY A 6 19.87 -17.14 10.96
C GLY A 6 19.60 -15.70 11.39
N LYS A 7 20.20 -14.70 10.73
CA LYS A 7 20.09 -13.30 11.12
C LYS A 7 19.39 -12.45 10.07
N PHE A 8 18.69 -11.40 10.53
CA PHE A 8 18.25 -10.33 9.66
C PHE A 8 19.42 -9.36 9.40
N LYS A 9 19.72 -9.14 8.13
CA LYS A 9 20.77 -8.20 7.71
C LYS A 9 20.18 -7.01 6.99
N VAL A 10 20.63 -5.83 7.37
CA VAL A 10 20.32 -4.60 6.64
C VAL A 10 21.25 -4.54 5.42
N PHE A 11 20.69 -4.41 4.23
CA PHE A 11 21.45 -4.31 2.97
C PHE A 11 21.38 -2.90 2.35
N GLU A 12 20.41 -2.08 2.77
CA GLU A 12 20.22 -0.72 2.27
C GLU A 12 19.56 0.17 3.32
N ILE A 13 20.02 1.40 3.43
CA ILE A 13 19.38 2.45 4.22
C ILE A 13 18.97 3.58 3.28
N ASN A 14 17.67 3.76 3.10
CA ASN A 14 17.12 4.85 2.30
C ASN A 14 16.96 6.11 3.16
N LEU A 15 17.69 7.16 2.82
CA LEU A 15 17.62 8.47 3.49
C LEU A 15 16.35 9.26 3.16
N ARG A 16 15.53 8.76 2.25
CA ARG A 16 14.24 9.34 1.87
C ARG A 16 13.16 8.28 1.82
N GLN A 17 11.91 8.71 1.96
CA GLN A 17 10.78 7.81 1.78
C GLN A 17 10.72 7.27 0.33
N GLY A 18 10.62 5.96 0.21
CA GLY A 18 10.37 5.29 -1.06
C GLY A 18 8.95 5.57 -1.60
N ARG A 19 8.75 5.38 -2.90
CA ARG A 19 7.42 5.57 -3.53
C ARG A 19 6.33 4.68 -2.94
N SER A 20 6.69 3.54 -2.40
CA SER A 20 5.77 2.54 -1.84
C SER A 20 5.51 2.69 -0.34
N ASN A 21 6.11 3.67 0.35
CA ASN A 21 5.99 3.81 1.81
C ASN A 21 4.59 4.26 2.30
N PHE A 22 3.68 4.58 1.38
CA PHE A 22 2.33 4.98 1.77
C PHE A 22 1.58 3.89 2.55
N TYR A 23 1.92 2.62 2.40
CA TYR A 23 1.32 1.54 3.19
C TYR A 23 1.51 1.75 4.70
N VAL A 24 2.66 2.29 5.11
CA VAL A 24 2.94 2.61 6.52
C VAL A 24 2.02 3.72 7.02
N THR A 25 1.87 4.79 6.23
CA THR A 25 0.99 5.91 6.55
C THR A 25 -0.48 5.49 6.61
N SER A 26 -0.93 4.72 5.61
CA SER A 26 -2.33 4.27 5.51
C SER A 26 -2.71 3.25 6.58
N SER A 27 -1.76 2.52 7.13
CA SER A 27 -1.98 1.63 8.28
C SER A 27 -1.97 2.36 9.64
N GLY A 28 -1.88 3.70 9.65
CA GLY A 28 -1.97 4.52 10.86
C GLY A 28 -0.64 5.10 11.35
N ASN A 29 0.47 4.80 10.70
CA ASN A 29 1.81 5.25 11.11
C ASN A 29 2.37 6.29 10.12
N ASN A 30 1.94 7.52 10.23
CA ASN A 30 2.40 8.60 9.34
C ASN A 30 3.85 9.00 9.65
N ILE A 31 4.78 8.56 8.81
CA ILE A 31 6.22 8.82 8.96
C ILE A 31 6.53 10.33 8.96
N ALA A 32 5.88 11.10 8.08
CA ALA A 32 6.10 12.54 8.00
C ALA A 32 5.67 13.23 9.30
N ARG A 33 4.55 12.80 9.89
CA ARG A 33 4.10 13.30 11.20
C ARG A 33 5.12 12.99 12.30
N TYR A 34 5.67 11.79 12.33
CA TYR A 34 6.68 11.42 13.30
C TYR A 34 7.94 12.28 13.20
N VAL A 35 8.40 12.56 11.99
CA VAL A 35 9.54 13.46 11.78
C VAL A 35 9.26 14.86 12.31
N VAL A 36 8.07 15.40 12.05
CA VAL A 36 7.68 16.74 12.56
C VAL A 36 7.56 16.74 14.08
N GLU A 37 6.89 15.74 14.66
CA GLU A 37 6.73 15.65 16.11
C GLU A 37 8.07 15.50 16.84
N ASP A 38 9.00 14.70 16.31
CA ASP A 38 10.33 14.52 16.86
C ASP A 38 11.23 15.76 16.64
N LYS A 39 11.40 16.20 15.38
CA LYS A 39 12.41 17.21 15.04
C LYS A 39 11.97 18.66 15.26
N ILE A 40 10.68 18.96 15.22
CA ILE A 40 10.17 20.33 15.39
C ILE A 40 9.60 20.52 16.78
N TYR A 41 8.84 19.57 17.28
CA TYR A 41 8.17 19.69 18.56
C TYR A 41 8.93 19.00 19.71
N ASN A 42 10.04 18.32 19.45
CA ASN A 42 10.85 17.57 20.41
C ASN A 42 10.02 16.64 21.31
N LYS A 43 9.01 15.99 20.73
CA LYS A 43 8.15 15.06 21.46
C LYS A 43 8.81 13.68 21.51
N GLU A 44 8.88 13.14 22.71
CA GLU A 44 9.14 11.71 22.85
C GLU A 44 7.98 10.90 22.26
N MET A 45 8.32 9.86 21.50
CA MET A 45 7.32 9.03 20.82
C MET A 45 7.55 7.57 21.18
N ASP A 46 6.45 6.89 21.53
CA ASP A 46 6.47 5.46 21.76
C ASP A 46 6.69 4.69 20.48
N LEU A 47 7.39 3.55 20.59
CA LEU A 47 7.53 2.61 19.51
C LEU A 47 6.16 2.03 19.13
N LYS A 48 5.71 2.30 17.92
CA LYS A 48 4.47 1.75 17.36
C LYS A 48 4.78 0.63 16.40
N ILE A 49 4.24 -0.55 16.69
CA ILE A 49 4.34 -1.73 15.84
C ILE A 49 2.96 -2.02 15.27
N GLN A 50 2.84 -2.05 13.94
CA GLN A 50 1.61 -2.47 13.28
C GLN A 50 1.42 -3.98 13.45
N LYS A 51 0.40 -4.37 14.23
CA LYS A 51 0.06 -5.79 14.49
C LYS A 51 -1.10 -6.28 13.64
N ASP A 52 -2.00 -5.37 13.27
CA ASP A 52 -3.19 -5.71 12.48
C ASP A 52 -2.86 -5.83 10.99
N PRO A 53 -3.43 -6.80 10.30
CA PRO A 53 -3.29 -6.91 8.87
C PRO A 53 -3.94 -5.71 8.17
N PHE A 54 -3.25 -5.19 7.14
CA PHE A 54 -3.71 -4.09 6.31
C PHE A 54 -3.45 -4.41 4.84
N TYR A 55 -4.44 -4.18 3.98
CA TYR A 55 -4.33 -4.44 2.55
C TYR A 55 -3.99 -3.15 1.79
N TRP A 56 -2.74 -3.03 1.37
CA TRP A 56 -2.30 -1.96 0.50
C TRP A 56 -2.12 -2.46 -0.94
N HIS A 57 -2.56 -1.66 -1.91
CA HIS A 57 -2.48 -2.03 -3.31
C HIS A 57 -2.17 -0.83 -4.22
N VAL A 58 -1.56 -1.14 -5.39
CA VAL A 58 -1.23 -0.16 -6.43
C VAL A 58 -2.14 -0.33 -7.66
N ILE A 59 -2.54 -1.57 -7.91
CA ILE A 59 -3.41 -1.94 -9.05
C ILE A 59 -4.86 -2.10 -8.58
N PRO A 60 -5.86 -1.97 -9.49
CA PRO A 60 -7.26 -2.16 -9.13
C PRO A 60 -7.55 -3.51 -8.48
N ASN A 61 -8.41 -3.53 -7.47
CA ASN A 61 -8.82 -4.76 -6.78
C ASN A 61 -9.34 -5.84 -7.73
N SER A 62 -10.06 -5.45 -8.79
CA SER A 62 -10.56 -6.39 -9.80
C SER A 62 -9.43 -7.15 -10.52
N VAL A 63 -8.26 -6.53 -10.67
CA VAL A 63 -7.07 -7.17 -11.24
C VAL A 63 -6.46 -8.13 -10.20
N VAL A 64 -6.27 -7.67 -8.97
CA VAL A 64 -5.74 -8.52 -7.88
C VAL A 64 -6.59 -9.77 -7.73
N TYR A 65 -7.92 -9.64 -7.66
CA TYR A 65 -8.84 -10.76 -7.45
C TYR A 65 -8.87 -11.76 -8.60
N ALA A 66 -8.60 -11.29 -9.83
CA ALA A 66 -8.59 -12.14 -11.02
C ALA A 66 -7.27 -12.87 -11.25
N PHE A 67 -6.14 -12.30 -10.81
CA PHE A 67 -4.82 -12.80 -11.15
C PHE A 67 -4.05 -13.41 -9.98
N VAL A 68 -4.53 -13.27 -8.75
CA VAL A 68 -3.94 -13.97 -7.59
C VAL A 68 -4.46 -15.40 -7.54
N LYS A 69 -3.53 -16.36 -7.56
CA LYS A 69 -3.82 -17.80 -7.54
C LYS A 69 -4.43 -18.24 -6.20
N ASP A 70 -3.89 -17.76 -5.10
CA ASP A 70 -4.35 -18.10 -3.76
C ASP A 70 -5.70 -17.42 -3.46
N LYS A 71 -6.77 -18.20 -3.54
CA LYS A 71 -8.14 -17.73 -3.27
C LYS A 71 -8.39 -17.41 -1.80
N SER A 72 -7.63 -18.00 -0.88
CA SER A 72 -7.71 -17.67 0.54
C SER A 72 -7.17 -16.27 0.81
N LEU A 73 -6.06 -15.91 0.16
CA LEU A 73 -5.51 -14.56 0.21
C LEU A 73 -6.46 -13.53 -0.42
N VAL A 74 -7.07 -13.87 -1.57
CA VAL A 74 -8.08 -13.00 -2.21
C VAL A 74 -9.25 -12.74 -1.27
N LYS A 75 -9.73 -13.77 -0.55
CA LYS A 75 -10.79 -13.62 0.44
C LYS A 75 -10.37 -12.67 1.56
N LYS A 76 -9.19 -12.85 2.14
CA LYS A 76 -8.64 -11.94 3.15
C LYS A 76 -8.56 -10.49 2.65
N CYS A 77 -8.12 -10.25 1.41
CA CYS A 77 -8.10 -8.91 0.83
C CYS A 77 -9.51 -8.31 0.74
N LYS A 78 -10.51 -9.08 0.30
CA LYS A 78 -11.91 -8.62 0.25
C LYS A 78 -12.47 -8.29 1.64
N ASP A 79 -12.18 -9.13 2.63
CA ASP A 79 -12.62 -8.92 4.00
C ASP A 79 -11.97 -7.64 4.59
N LEU A 80 -10.70 -7.39 4.33
CA LEU A 80 -10.02 -6.16 4.73
C LEU A 80 -10.59 -4.92 4.04
N VAL A 81 -10.95 -5.02 2.76
CA VAL A 81 -11.66 -3.93 2.05
C VAL A 81 -13.00 -3.63 2.69
N ALA A 82 -13.79 -4.67 3.01
CA ALA A 82 -15.09 -4.52 3.68
C ALA A 82 -14.98 -3.90 5.08
N GLN A 83 -13.87 -4.16 5.79
CA GLN A 83 -13.56 -3.57 7.09
C GLN A 83 -12.97 -2.15 7.03
N GLY A 84 -12.75 -1.58 5.85
CA GLY A 84 -12.05 -0.30 5.69
C GLY A 84 -10.54 -0.35 6.00
N LYS A 85 -9.97 -1.55 6.15
CA LYS A 85 -8.53 -1.78 6.39
C LYS A 85 -7.75 -1.95 5.09
N SER A 86 -8.02 -1.08 4.13
CA SER A 86 -7.33 -1.09 2.84
C SER A 86 -7.09 0.30 2.29
N ALA A 87 -6.02 0.46 1.51
CA ALA A 87 -5.75 1.70 0.80
C ALA A 87 -5.07 1.47 -0.54
N SER A 88 -5.32 2.38 -1.48
CA SER A 88 -4.63 2.44 -2.76
C SER A 88 -3.58 3.54 -2.76
N SER A 89 -2.42 3.29 -3.36
CA SER A 89 -1.38 4.32 -3.56
C SER A 89 -1.80 5.49 -4.43
N PHE A 90 -2.89 5.38 -5.17
CA PHE A 90 -3.32 6.40 -6.14
C PHE A 90 -4.67 7.04 -5.81
N GLY A 91 -5.38 6.54 -4.80
CA GLY A 91 -6.75 6.95 -4.48
C GLY A 91 -6.85 7.72 -3.18
N TYR A 92 -6.11 8.82 -3.03
CA TYR A 92 -6.24 9.67 -1.85
C TYR A 92 -7.50 10.52 -1.94
N ASP A 93 -8.32 10.50 -0.91
CA ASP A 93 -9.58 11.24 -0.87
C ASP A 93 -9.39 12.74 -1.10
N TYR A 94 -8.34 13.34 -0.51
CA TYR A 94 -8.03 14.75 -0.71
C TYR A 94 -7.64 15.09 -2.16
N ASP A 95 -7.05 14.14 -2.89
CA ASP A 95 -6.61 14.29 -4.28
C ASP A 95 -7.78 14.10 -5.27
N LEU A 96 -8.81 13.38 -4.84
CA LEU A 96 -9.98 13.03 -5.66
C LEU A 96 -11.17 13.96 -5.46
N LYS A 97 -11.26 14.61 -4.30
CA LYS A 97 -12.39 15.49 -3.96
C LYS A 97 -12.37 16.72 -4.86
N GLY A 98 -13.40 16.86 -5.72
CA GLY A 98 -13.50 17.97 -6.66
C GLY A 98 -12.58 17.91 -7.90
N ASN A 99 -11.73 16.89 -8.01
CA ASN A 99 -10.77 16.75 -9.11
C ASN A 99 -11.22 15.71 -10.14
N PHE A 100 -12.08 16.13 -11.07
CA PHE A 100 -12.59 15.26 -12.13
C PHE A 100 -11.49 14.72 -13.05
N LYS A 101 -10.49 15.54 -13.40
CA LYS A 101 -9.37 15.10 -14.26
C LYS A 101 -8.59 13.97 -13.60
N ARG A 102 -8.33 14.08 -12.30
CA ARG A 102 -7.63 13.04 -11.55
C ARG A 102 -8.45 11.74 -11.48
N ARG A 103 -9.76 11.85 -11.24
CA ARG A 103 -10.67 10.67 -11.24
C ARG A 103 -10.69 9.97 -12.58
N LEU A 104 -10.78 10.73 -13.68
CA LEU A 104 -10.74 10.17 -15.04
C LEU A 104 -9.39 9.49 -15.33
N TYR A 105 -8.28 10.14 -14.96
CA TYR A 105 -6.96 9.54 -15.09
C TYR A 105 -6.85 8.20 -14.37
N LEU A 106 -7.31 8.10 -13.12
CA LEU A 106 -7.26 6.86 -12.36
C LEU A 106 -8.15 5.77 -12.94
N PHE A 107 -9.29 6.13 -13.48
CA PHE A 107 -10.15 5.21 -14.21
C PHE A 107 -9.44 4.63 -15.44
N LEU A 108 -8.88 5.48 -16.29
CA LEU A 108 -8.12 5.08 -17.48
C LEU A 108 -6.87 4.26 -17.10
N TYR A 109 -6.18 4.66 -16.05
CA TYR A 109 -5.06 3.89 -15.51
C TYR A 109 -5.50 2.48 -15.11
N GLY A 110 -6.62 2.34 -14.41
CA GLY A 110 -7.18 1.06 -14.02
C GLY A 110 -7.51 0.16 -15.22
N LEU A 111 -8.12 0.71 -16.28
CA LEU A 111 -8.38 -0.01 -17.51
C LEU A 111 -7.09 -0.48 -18.21
N ASN A 112 -6.07 0.38 -18.25
CA ASN A 112 -4.77 0.04 -18.82
C ASN A 112 -4.08 -1.08 -18.02
N GLN A 113 -4.11 -1.04 -16.71
CA GLN A 113 -3.59 -2.14 -15.87
C GLN A 113 -4.32 -3.46 -16.17
N LYS A 114 -5.65 -3.43 -16.22
CA LYS A 114 -6.44 -4.61 -16.57
C LYS A 114 -6.06 -5.18 -17.94
N LYS A 115 -5.86 -4.31 -18.95
CA LYS A 115 -5.42 -4.70 -20.29
C LYS A 115 -4.03 -5.36 -20.26
N LYS A 116 -3.07 -4.75 -19.54
CA LYS A 116 -1.70 -5.30 -19.40
C LYS A 116 -1.71 -6.67 -18.73
N PHE A 117 -2.41 -6.82 -17.61
CA PHE A 117 -2.51 -8.11 -16.93
C PHE A 117 -3.19 -9.18 -17.79
N ASN A 118 -4.26 -8.85 -18.51
CA ASN A 118 -4.90 -9.78 -19.43
C ASN A 118 -3.96 -10.24 -20.57
N LYS A 119 -3.02 -9.38 -20.99
CA LYS A 119 -2.07 -9.70 -22.07
C LYS A 119 -0.90 -10.55 -21.59
N TYR A 120 -0.38 -10.28 -20.39
CA TYR A 120 0.89 -10.84 -19.94
C TYR A 120 0.77 -11.85 -18.78
N CYS A 121 -0.37 -11.94 -18.13
CA CYS A 121 -0.57 -12.79 -16.96
C CYS A 121 -1.71 -13.79 -17.18
N LYS A 122 -1.56 -14.98 -16.58
CA LYS A 122 -2.63 -15.97 -16.53
C LYS A 122 -3.64 -15.63 -15.43
N LYS A 123 -4.93 -15.68 -15.72
CA LYS A 123 -6.00 -15.61 -14.72
C LYS A 123 -6.16 -16.94 -13.99
N TYR A 124 -6.60 -16.87 -12.75
CA TYR A 124 -6.88 -18.03 -11.90
C TYR A 124 -8.31 -18.00 -11.37
#